data_47a3e2aa921f268d9d47775ca865d775
#
_entry.id   47a3e2aa921f268d9d47775ca865d775
#
_cell.length_a   1.000
_cell.length_b   1.000
_cell.length_c   1.000
_cell.angle_alpha   90.00
_cell.angle_beta   90.00
_cell.angle_gamma   90.00
#
_symmetry.space_group_name_H-M   'P 1'
#
loop_
_entity.id
_entity.type
_entity.pdbx_description
1 polymer ?
#
loop_
_entity_poly.entity_id
_entity_poly.type
_entity_poly.pdbx_seq_one_letter_code
_entity_poly.pdbx_strand_id
1 'polypeptide(L)'
;LLSTRQDDYTGGEDFETAVSIACSLAMDAIQDGREVRFITQIGALPTSSALRMLDTSCLLSTGEDDYGCDLLVRHACTAHPDASIVVLVTGQQVDRAVLARARGFAPLPMVTVALRAGQRGLSRHHAGTMPVVDMDRLEQLPTALRRAL
;
A
#
# COMPACT_ATOMS: atom_id res chain seq x y z
N LEU A 1 1.27 0.20 3.86
CA LEU A 1 -0.05 -0.41 4.03
C LEU A 1 -0.39 -1.24 2.80
N LEU A 2 -1.00 -2.39 2.97
CA LEU A 2 -1.47 -3.23 1.88
C LEU A 2 -2.96 -3.53 2.08
N SER A 3 -3.80 -3.21 1.09
CA SER A 3 -5.19 -3.61 1.12
C SER A 3 -5.33 -5.10 0.87
N THR A 4 -6.11 -5.77 1.74
CA THR A 4 -6.50 -7.18 1.58
C THR A 4 -7.97 -7.33 1.18
N ARG A 5 -8.66 -6.22 0.90
CA ARG A 5 -10.06 -6.26 0.47
C ARG A 5 -10.17 -6.81 -0.96
N GLN A 6 -10.97 -7.85 -1.12
CA GLN A 6 -11.12 -8.54 -2.42
C GLN A 6 -11.63 -7.61 -3.53
N ASP A 7 -12.61 -6.75 -3.25
CA ASP A 7 -13.21 -5.83 -4.22
C ASP A 7 -12.23 -4.76 -4.76
N ASP A 8 -11.09 -4.57 -4.10
CA ASP A 8 -10.07 -3.61 -4.55
C ASP A 8 -9.31 -4.12 -5.79
N TYR A 9 -9.40 -5.41 -6.09
CA TYR A 9 -8.64 -6.10 -7.15
C TYR A 9 -9.56 -6.69 -8.22
N THR A 10 -9.07 -6.77 -9.46
CA THR A 10 -9.78 -7.45 -10.54
C THR A 10 -9.64 -8.98 -10.42
N GLY A 11 -8.55 -9.46 -9.87
CA GLY A 11 -8.28 -10.88 -9.68
C GLY A 11 -7.05 -11.14 -8.82
N GLY A 12 -6.77 -12.43 -8.59
CA GLY A 12 -5.66 -12.86 -7.74
C GLY A 12 -4.28 -12.40 -8.21
N GLU A 13 -4.04 -12.31 -9.52
CA GLU A 13 -2.76 -11.83 -10.06
C GLU A 13 -2.48 -10.37 -9.68
N ASP A 14 -3.51 -9.52 -9.67
CA ASP A 14 -3.36 -8.12 -9.25
C ASP A 14 -3.03 -8.03 -7.74
N PHE A 15 -3.65 -8.89 -6.93
CA PHE A 15 -3.33 -8.98 -5.50
C PHE A 15 -1.90 -9.47 -5.26
N GLU A 16 -1.46 -10.53 -5.94
CA GLU A 16 -0.07 -11.02 -5.84
C GLU A 16 0.96 -9.95 -6.26
N THR A 17 0.64 -9.17 -7.28
CA THR A 17 1.45 -8.01 -7.68
C THR A 17 1.50 -6.97 -6.56
N ALA A 18 0.36 -6.66 -5.93
CA ALA A 18 0.31 -5.72 -4.80
C ALA A 18 1.11 -6.21 -3.60
N VAL A 19 1.01 -7.51 -3.24
CA VAL A 19 1.84 -8.13 -2.19
C VAL A 19 3.33 -7.97 -2.52
N SER A 20 3.72 -8.27 -3.75
CA SER A 20 5.12 -8.15 -4.20
C SER A 20 5.64 -6.72 -4.12
N ILE A 21 4.83 -5.72 -4.51
CA ILE A 21 5.14 -4.29 -4.38
C ILE A 21 5.35 -3.92 -2.91
N ALA A 22 4.40 -4.27 -2.05
CA ALA A 22 4.44 -3.93 -0.63
C ALA A 22 5.63 -4.58 0.09
N CYS A 23 5.89 -5.86 -0.20
CA CYS A 23 7.05 -6.58 0.35
C CYS A 23 8.38 -5.99 -0.12
N SER A 24 8.50 -5.63 -1.40
CA SER A 24 9.72 -5.02 -1.93
C SER A 24 10.03 -3.68 -1.27
N LEU A 25 9.01 -2.82 -1.08
CA LEU A 25 9.15 -1.55 -0.38
C LEU A 25 9.56 -1.73 1.08
N ALA A 26 8.90 -2.64 1.78
CA ALA A 26 9.20 -2.89 3.18
C ALA A 26 10.60 -3.50 3.36
N MET A 27 10.98 -4.43 2.48
CA MET A 27 12.31 -5.05 2.50
C MET A 27 13.42 -4.02 2.29
N ASP A 28 13.28 -3.15 1.29
CA ASP A 28 14.23 -2.09 0.98
C ASP A 28 14.40 -1.15 2.19
N ALA A 29 13.29 -0.70 2.77
CA ALA A 29 13.31 0.16 3.95
C ALA A 29 13.92 -0.52 5.19
N ILE A 30 13.66 -1.81 5.42
CA ILE A 30 14.28 -2.59 6.51
C ILE A 30 15.78 -2.71 6.29
N GLN A 31 16.23 -2.99 5.07
CA GLN A 31 17.65 -3.08 4.72
C GLN A 31 18.38 -1.75 4.90
N ASP A 32 17.70 -0.63 4.63
CA ASP A 32 18.18 0.73 4.89
C ASP A 32 18.18 1.12 6.38
N GLY A 33 17.79 0.20 7.27
CA GLY A 33 17.73 0.46 8.72
C GLY A 33 16.60 1.38 9.16
N ARG A 34 15.60 1.58 8.33
CA ARG A 34 14.42 2.41 8.66
C ARG A 34 13.44 1.64 9.53
N GLU A 35 12.73 2.34 10.39
CA GLU A 35 11.60 1.76 11.09
C GLU A 35 10.42 1.56 10.15
N VAL A 36 9.95 0.33 10.04
CA VAL A 36 8.88 -0.07 9.12
C VAL A 36 7.70 -0.65 9.91
N ARG A 37 6.49 -0.27 9.52
CA ARG A 37 5.24 -0.89 9.95
C ARG A 37 4.51 -1.40 8.70
N PHE A 38 4.36 -2.70 8.58
CA PHE A 38 3.61 -3.32 7.49
C PHE A 38 2.24 -3.74 8.03
N ILE A 39 1.19 -3.04 7.62
CA ILE A 39 -0.17 -3.19 8.17
C ILE A 39 -1.15 -3.51 7.05
N THR A 40 -2.03 -4.45 7.31
CA THR A 40 -3.16 -4.86 6.45
C THR A 40 -4.47 -4.78 7.24
N GLN A 41 -5.61 -4.99 6.59
CA GLN A 41 -6.91 -5.08 7.28
C GLN A 41 -6.97 -6.25 8.27
N ILE A 42 -6.24 -7.32 8.00
CA ILE A 42 -6.23 -8.52 8.85
C ILE A 42 -5.14 -8.51 9.93
N GLY A 43 -4.32 -7.46 9.98
CA GLY A 43 -3.30 -7.29 11.01
C GLY A 43 -1.96 -6.79 10.48
N ALA A 44 -0.99 -6.68 11.38
CA ALA A 44 0.37 -6.25 11.07
C ALA A 44 1.28 -7.46 10.82
N LEU A 45 2.15 -7.34 9.81
CA LEU A 45 3.21 -8.31 9.57
C LEU A 45 4.45 -7.99 10.43
N PRO A 46 5.22 -9.02 10.83
CA PRO A 46 6.48 -8.80 11.56
C PRO A 46 7.51 -8.11 10.67
N THR A 47 8.06 -6.99 11.13
CA THR A 47 9.06 -6.20 10.40
C THR A 47 10.43 -6.20 11.07
N SER A 48 10.62 -7.03 12.11
CA SER A 48 11.90 -7.19 12.81
C SER A 48 12.99 -7.85 11.94
N SER A 49 12.59 -8.55 10.88
CA SER A 49 13.51 -9.09 9.88
C SER A 49 12.76 -9.24 8.54
N ALA A 50 13.47 -8.96 7.45
CA ALA A 50 12.93 -9.10 6.10
C ALA A 50 12.46 -10.54 5.81
N LEU A 51 13.21 -11.54 6.26
CA LEU A 51 12.86 -12.96 6.05
C LEU A 51 11.54 -13.33 6.72
N ARG A 52 11.35 -12.94 7.99
CA ARG A 52 10.10 -13.23 8.73
C ARG A 52 8.91 -12.51 8.10
N MET A 53 9.10 -11.30 7.63
CA MET A 53 8.08 -10.55 6.92
C MET A 53 7.66 -11.29 5.63
N LEU A 54 8.62 -11.73 4.82
CA LEU A 54 8.35 -12.47 3.59
C LEU A 54 7.64 -13.80 3.86
N ASP A 55 8.10 -14.57 4.84
CA ASP A 55 7.44 -15.84 5.22
C ASP A 55 5.98 -15.61 5.63
N THR A 56 5.71 -14.55 6.41
CA THR A 56 4.34 -14.22 6.83
C THR A 56 3.52 -13.70 5.65
N SER A 57 4.11 -12.96 4.72
CA SER A 57 3.40 -12.43 3.56
C SER A 57 2.87 -13.51 2.62
N CYS A 58 3.51 -14.68 2.59
CA CYS A 58 3.02 -15.85 1.83
C CYS A 58 1.66 -16.38 2.30
N LEU A 59 1.22 -16.00 3.50
CA LEU A 59 -0.07 -16.39 4.07
C LEU A 59 -1.17 -15.36 3.83
N LEU A 60 -0.85 -14.23 3.20
CA LEU A 60 -1.83 -13.19 2.91
C LEU A 60 -2.84 -13.66 1.86
N SER A 61 -4.09 -13.37 2.10
CA SER A 61 -5.19 -13.59 1.18
C SER A 61 -6.17 -12.43 1.23
N THR A 62 -6.98 -12.27 0.20
CA THR A 62 -8.05 -11.27 0.18
C THR A 62 -9.25 -11.75 1.00
N GLY A 63 -9.93 -10.80 1.65
CA GLY A 63 -11.19 -11.01 2.39
C GLY A 63 -12.33 -10.21 1.77
N GLU A 64 -13.54 -10.80 1.75
CA GLU A 64 -14.74 -10.14 1.23
C GLU A 64 -15.26 -9.06 2.18
N ASP A 65 -15.14 -9.28 3.49
CA ASP A 65 -15.66 -8.40 4.54
C ASP A 65 -14.65 -7.36 5.04
N ASP A 66 -13.48 -7.28 4.42
CA ASP A 66 -12.47 -6.31 4.82
C ASP A 66 -12.95 -4.87 4.56
N TYR A 67 -12.75 -4.00 5.53
CA TYR A 67 -13.10 -2.58 5.41
C TYR A 67 -12.23 -1.87 4.36
N GLY A 68 -12.71 -0.72 3.86
CA GLY A 68 -12.04 0.02 2.79
C GLY A 68 -10.65 0.53 3.18
N CYS A 69 -9.81 0.76 2.18
CA CYS A 69 -8.43 1.23 2.37
C CYS A 69 -8.33 2.64 2.99
N ASP A 70 -9.39 3.45 2.92
CA ASP A 70 -9.48 4.73 3.63
C ASP A 70 -9.49 4.54 5.15
N LEU A 71 -10.23 3.56 5.66
CA LEU A 71 -10.21 3.19 7.08
C LEU A 71 -8.90 2.52 7.48
N LEU A 72 -8.26 1.76 6.59
CA LEU A 72 -6.92 1.21 6.83
C LEU A 72 -5.90 2.34 7.10
N VAL A 73 -5.90 3.38 6.26
CA VAL A 73 -5.04 4.56 6.46
C VAL A 73 -5.38 5.27 7.77
N ARG A 74 -6.67 5.47 8.07
CA ARG A 74 -7.12 6.08 9.32
C ARG A 74 -6.59 5.31 10.54
N HIS A 75 -6.76 3.99 10.57
CA HIS A 75 -6.29 3.16 11.69
C HIS A 75 -4.76 3.21 11.83
N ALA A 76 -4.04 3.11 10.72
CA ALA A 76 -2.58 3.17 10.74
C ALA A 76 -2.06 4.53 11.23
N CYS A 77 -2.61 5.64 10.74
CA CYS A 77 -2.22 6.99 11.16
C CYS A 77 -2.57 7.28 12.62
N THR A 78 -3.66 6.70 13.13
CA THR A 78 -4.04 6.82 14.54
C THR A 78 -3.08 6.03 15.45
N ALA A 79 -2.68 4.83 15.02
CA ALA A 79 -1.77 3.98 15.79
C ALA A 79 -0.30 4.45 15.71
N HIS A 80 0.09 5.11 14.61
CA HIS A 80 1.46 5.54 14.33
C HIS A 80 1.48 7.01 13.85
N PRO A 81 1.17 7.97 14.73
CA PRO A 81 1.07 9.38 14.35
C PRO A 81 2.44 10.02 14.04
N ASP A 82 3.52 9.37 14.42
CA ASP A 82 4.92 9.74 14.20
C ASP A 82 5.49 9.27 12.85
N ALA A 83 4.72 8.50 12.09
CA ALA A 83 5.15 8.06 10.77
C ALA A 83 5.34 9.25 9.82
N SER A 84 6.48 9.30 9.13
CA SER A 84 6.79 10.36 8.17
C SER A 84 6.15 10.10 6.81
N ILE A 85 6.02 8.84 6.41
CA ILE A 85 5.53 8.42 5.10
C ILE A 85 4.54 7.27 5.27
N VAL A 86 3.44 7.36 4.54
CA VAL A 86 2.48 6.26 4.35
C VAL A 86 2.41 5.92 2.86
N VAL A 87 2.78 4.70 2.52
CA VAL A 87 2.56 4.14 1.19
C VAL A 87 1.39 3.16 1.27
N LEU A 88 0.30 3.47 0.58
CA LEU A 88 -0.86 2.60 0.44
C LEU A 88 -0.72 1.79 -0.84
N VAL A 89 -0.64 0.49 -0.73
CA VAL A 89 -0.66 -0.44 -1.88
C VAL A 89 -2.03 -1.09 -1.95
N THR A 90 -2.66 -1.02 -3.12
CA THR A 90 -4.02 -1.52 -3.35
C THR A 90 -4.23 -1.91 -4.82
N GLY A 91 -5.42 -2.37 -5.17
CA GLY A 91 -5.79 -2.67 -6.55
C GLY A 91 -6.37 -1.46 -7.28
N GLN A 92 -6.51 -1.59 -8.60
CA GLN A 92 -7.02 -0.53 -9.48
C GLN A 92 -8.54 -0.33 -9.43
N GLN A 93 -9.28 -1.19 -8.70
CA GLN A 93 -10.73 -1.07 -8.54
C GLN A 93 -11.13 -0.04 -7.47
N VAL A 94 -10.17 0.41 -6.64
CA VAL A 94 -10.45 1.42 -5.61
C VAL A 94 -10.78 2.76 -6.24
N ASP A 95 -11.93 3.31 -5.85
CA ASP A 95 -12.39 4.62 -6.31
C ASP A 95 -11.47 5.76 -5.87
N ARG A 96 -11.30 6.75 -6.74
CA ARG A 96 -10.53 7.96 -6.44
C ARG A 96 -11.08 8.71 -5.22
N ALA A 97 -12.39 8.67 -4.99
CA ALA A 97 -13.02 9.28 -3.81
C ALA A 97 -12.58 8.60 -2.51
N VAL A 98 -12.43 7.26 -2.51
CA VAL A 98 -11.90 6.50 -1.37
C VAL A 98 -10.46 6.91 -1.07
N LEU A 99 -9.61 6.99 -2.10
CA LEU A 99 -8.22 7.43 -1.95
C LEU A 99 -8.11 8.88 -1.46
N ALA A 100 -8.96 9.78 -1.96
CA ALA A 100 -9.00 11.16 -1.48
C ALA A 100 -9.40 11.25 0.00
N ARG A 101 -10.37 10.42 0.46
CA ARG A 101 -10.71 10.31 1.88
C ARG A 101 -9.56 9.74 2.70
N ALA A 102 -8.88 8.72 2.19
CA ALA A 102 -7.69 8.14 2.83
C ALA A 102 -6.64 9.23 3.14
N ARG A 103 -6.36 10.10 2.15
CA ARG A 103 -5.45 11.23 2.35
C ARG A 103 -5.92 12.18 3.45
N GLY A 104 -7.24 12.39 3.56
CA GLY A 104 -7.84 13.25 4.60
C GLY A 104 -7.63 12.75 6.03
N PHE A 105 -7.37 11.47 6.23
CA PHE A 105 -7.09 10.89 7.54
C PHE A 105 -5.61 10.98 7.96
N ALA A 106 -4.71 11.24 7.01
CA ALA A 106 -3.30 11.39 7.32
C ALA A 106 -2.99 12.84 7.78
N PRO A 107 -2.20 13.02 8.84
CA PRO A 107 -1.73 14.34 9.27
C PRO A 107 -1.03 15.10 8.14
N LEU A 108 -1.13 16.44 8.15
CA LEU A 108 -0.56 17.29 7.09
C LEU A 108 0.94 17.08 6.82
N PRO A 109 1.82 16.93 7.83
CA PRO A 109 3.24 16.70 7.58
C PRO A 109 3.56 15.31 7.04
N MET A 110 2.62 14.35 7.12
CA MET A 110 2.82 12.98 6.68
C MET A 110 2.68 12.88 5.15
N VAL A 111 3.72 12.42 4.49
CA VAL A 111 3.68 12.13 3.05
C VAL A 111 2.83 10.90 2.81
N THR A 112 1.84 11.00 1.93
CA THR A 112 0.98 9.87 1.57
C THR A 112 1.00 9.65 0.07
N VAL A 113 1.17 8.40 -0.33
CA VAL A 113 1.22 7.95 -1.73
C VAL A 113 0.38 6.69 -1.87
N ALA A 114 -0.33 6.55 -2.97
CA ALA A 114 -0.98 5.29 -3.33
C ALA A 114 -0.31 4.66 -4.56
N LEU A 115 -0.02 3.36 -4.47
CA LEU A 115 0.41 2.51 -5.58
C LEU A 115 -0.71 1.50 -5.85
N ARG A 116 -1.21 1.46 -7.08
CA ARG A 116 -2.30 0.56 -7.44
C ARG A 116 -1.81 -0.49 -8.42
N ALA A 117 -1.88 -1.75 -8.00
CA ALA A 117 -1.58 -2.91 -8.84
C ALA A 117 -2.78 -3.26 -9.72
N GLY A 118 -2.53 -3.59 -10.99
CA GLY A 118 -3.54 -4.01 -11.95
C GLY A 118 -3.04 -3.87 -13.38
N GLN A 119 -3.92 -3.97 -14.37
CA GLN A 119 -3.54 -4.16 -15.77
C GLN A 119 -3.45 -2.87 -16.61
N ARG A 120 -3.64 -1.69 -16.00
CA ARG A 120 -3.68 -0.40 -16.74
C ARG A 120 -2.31 0.15 -17.14
N GLY A 121 -1.23 -0.54 -16.81
CA GLY A 121 0.12 -0.07 -17.06
C GLY A 121 0.54 1.10 -16.17
N LEU A 122 1.76 1.61 -16.40
CA LEU A 122 2.36 2.65 -15.57
C LEU A 122 1.75 4.03 -15.90
N SER A 123 0.93 4.56 -15.00
CA SER A 123 0.36 5.90 -15.10
C SER A 123 0.38 6.63 -13.76
N ARG A 124 0.39 7.97 -13.81
CA ARG A 124 0.32 8.83 -12.61
C ARG A 124 -0.90 9.75 -12.69
N HIS A 125 -1.61 9.85 -11.59
CA HIS A 125 -2.70 10.82 -11.41
C HIS A 125 -2.78 11.25 -9.95
N HIS A 126 -3.83 11.95 -9.56
CA HIS A 126 -4.07 12.38 -8.18
C HIS A 126 -5.48 12.03 -7.74
N ALA A 127 -5.61 11.68 -6.47
CA ALA A 127 -6.87 11.58 -5.75
C ALA A 127 -6.88 12.67 -4.67
N GLY A 128 -7.54 13.80 -4.95
CA GLY A 128 -7.34 15.01 -4.16
C GLY A 128 -5.88 15.45 -4.21
N THR A 129 -5.23 15.56 -3.07
CA THR A 129 -3.80 15.90 -2.96
C THR A 129 -2.89 14.68 -2.88
N MET A 130 -3.41 13.46 -2.90
CA MET A 130 -2.61 12.24 -2.84
C MET A 130 -2.12 11.84 -4.23
N PRO A 131 -0.80 11.73 -4.46
CA PRO A 131 -0.27 11.11 -5.66
C PRO A 131 -0.69 9.64 -5.73
N VAL A 132 -1.13 9.21 -6.91
CA VAL A 132 -1.52 7.84 -7.20
C VAL A 132 -0.78 7.37 -8.43
N VAL A 133 -0.13 6.22 -8.35
CA VAL A 133 0.56 5.61 -9.48
C VAL A 133 -0.01 4.22 -9.72
N ASP A 134 -0.51 4.00 -10.93
CA ASP A 134 -0.91 2.68 -11.42
C ASP A 134 0.33 1.95 -11.96
N MET A 135 0.36 0.64 -11.77
CA MET A 135 1.42 -0.21 -12.31
C MET A 135 0.91 -1.63 -12.52
N ASP A 136 1.43 -2.30 -13.54
CA ASP A 136 1.07 -3.68 -13.91
C ASP A 136 2.20 -4.69 -13.62
N ARG A 137 3.40 -4.21 -13.32
CA ARG A 137 4.57 -5.05 -13.08
C ARG A 137 5.49 -4.48 -12.00
N LEU A 138 6.09 -5.37 -11.23
CA LEU A 138 7.00 -5.01 -10.13
C LEU A 138 8.23 -4.21 -10.61
N GLU A 139 8.75 -4.51 -11.81
CA GLU A 139 9.91 -3.81 -12.38
C GLU A 139 9.71 -2.31 -12.58
N GLN A 140 8.45 -1.87 -12.61
CA GLN A 140 8.11 -0.45 -12.71
C GLN A 140 8.22 0.30 -11.37
N LEU A 141 8.37 -0.43 -10.25
CA LEU A 141 8.36 0.15 -8.91
C LEU A 141 9.36 1.31 -8.71
N PRO A 142 10.63 1.21 -9.14
CA PRO A 142 11.56 2.34 -8.98
C PRO A 142 11.13 3.60 -9.76
N THR A 143 10.50 3.42 -10.92
CA THR A 143 9.95 4.53 -11.72
C THR A 143 8.68 5.08 -11.10
N ALA A 144 7.81 4.22 -10.58
CA ALA A 144 6.59 4.59 -9.88
C ALA A 144 6.90 5.46 -8.66
N LEU A 145 7.86 5.07 -7.83
CA LEU A 145 8.28 5.84 -6.66
C LEU A 145 8.82 7.22 -7.03
N ARG A 146 9.71 7.31 -8.05
CA ARG A 146 10.20 8.61 -8.53
C ARG A 146 9.09 9.53 -9.05
N ARG A 147 8.00 8.98 -9.54
CA ARG A 147 6.83 9.75 -9.99
C ARG A 147 5.89 10.13 -8.83
N ALA A 148 5.88 9.35 -7.76
CA ALA A 148 5.00 9.52 -6.63
C ALA A 148 5.55 10.50 -5.57
N LEU A 149 6.84 10.45 -5.34
CA LEU A 149 7.59 11.27 -4.37
C LEU A 149 8.30 12.44 -5.05
#